data_0f65509b22a9b4c8c8014fff59f7ac22
#
_entry.id   0f65509b22a9b4c8c8014fff59f7ac22
#
_cell.length_a   1.000
_cell.length_b   1.000
_cell.length_c   1.000
_cell.angle_alpha   90.00
_cell.angle_beta   90.00
_cell.angle_gamma   90.00
#
_symmetry.space_group_name_H-M   'P 1'
#
loop_
_entity.id
_entity.type
_entity.pdbx_description
1 polymer ?
#
loop_
_entity_poly.entity_id
_entity_poly.type
_entity_poly.pdbx_seq_one_letter_code
_entity_poly.pdbx_strand_id
1 'polypeptide(L)'
;MLPIGCEALGWERRADCDVVFVTATDRDGLRHARRSTVLSATPRLGLHVLQQAAVPLEALIGSGLDPSEQVPEDCLNPAPAVRIATEGDAGGVLIPGGRFEAVPLPGPMVESYGCGDSFAAGVTAGLSAGWSIHQAVGLGARCGAACATRFGPYG
;
A
#
# COMPACT_ATOMS: atom_id res chain seq x y z
N MET A 1 -23.22 -6.69 -25.04
CA MET A 1 -22.72 -6.15 -23.76
C MET A 1 -21.22 -5.93 -23.96
N LEU A 2 -20.83 -4.72 -24.30
CA LEU A 2 -19.43 -4.38 -24.50
C LEU A 2 -18.73 -4.50 -23.14
N PRO A 3 -17.51 -5.06 -23.06
CA PRO A 3 -16.73 -5.04 -21.84
C PRO A 3 -16.61 -3.58 -21.43
N ILE A 4 -16.78 -3.31 -20.14
CA ILE A 4 -16.60 -1.98 -19.55
C ILE A 4 -15.21 -1.55 -19.97
N GLY A 5 -15.20 -0.58 -20.90
CA GLY A 5 -14.09 -0.37 -21.79
C GLY A 5 -12.83 0.01 -21.04
N CYS A 6 -11.76 -0.35 -21.63
CA CYS A 6 -10.57 0.48 -21.70
C CYS A 6 -10.94 1.87 -22.26
N GLU A 7 -11.75 2.64 -21.53
CA GLU A 7 -11.65 4.07 -21.68
C GLU A 7 -10.22 4.38 -21.32
N ALA A 8 -9.53 5.00 -22.26
CA ALA A 8 -8.18 5.47 -22.05
C ALA A 8 -8.21 6.38 -20.82
N LEU A 9 -8.09 5.76 -19.66
CA LEU A 9 -7.89 6.45 -18.40
C LEU A 9 -6.71 7.37 -18.71
N GLY A 10 -6.85 8.65 -18.47
CA GLY A 10 -5.80 9.63 -18.75
C GLY A 10 -4.54 9.36 -17.94
N TRP A 11 -3.92 8.20 -18.19
CA TRP A 11 -2.67 7.76 -17.57
C TRP A 11 -1.56 8.80 -17.72
N GLU A 12 -1.64 9.58 -18.81
CA GLU A 12 -0.73 10.69 -19.08
C GLU A 12 -0.78 11.77 -17.98
N ARG A 13 -1.97 12.03 -17.42
CA ARG A 13 -2.11 12.98 -16.30
C ARG A 13 -1.55 12.45 -14.97
N ARG A 14 -1.37 11.15 -14.85
CA ARG A 14 -0.78 10.51 -13.66
C ARG A 14 0.75 10.45 -13.72
N ALA A 15 1.34 10.70 -14.87
CA ALA A 15 2.78 10.83 -15.02
C ALA A 15 3.36 12.02 -14.23
N ASP A 16 2.51 12.98 -13.85
CA ASP A 16 2.90 14.17 -13.09
C ASP A 16 2.70 13.99 -11.57
N CYS A 17 2.32 12.78 -11.11
CA CYS A 17 2.19 12.50 -9.69
C CYS A 17 3.54 12.09 -9.11
N ASP A 18 3.96 12.75 -8.04
CA ASP A 18 5.20 12.38 -7.33
C ASP A 18 5.06 11.04 -6.59
N VAL A 19 3.84 10.69 -6.21
CA VAL A 19 3.57 9.52 -5.39
C VAL A 19 2.27 8.82 -5.80
N VAL A 20 2.31 7.48 -5.87
CA VAL A 20 1.15 6.64 -6.19
C VAL A 20 1.09 5.43 -5.27
N PHE A 21 -0.07 5.19 -4.66
CA PHE A 21 -0.43 3.93 -4.04
C PHE A 21 -1.49 3.22 -4.89
N VAL A 22 -1.22 2.00 -5.32
CA VAL A 22 -2.07 1.25 -6.24
C VAL A 22 -2.75 0.11 -5.51
N THR A 23 -4.10 0.13 -5.52
CA THR A 23 -4.93 -0.90 -4.89
C THR A 23 -5.59 -1.84 -5.90
N ALA A 24 -5.82 -1.39 -7.13
CA ALA A 24 -6.41 -2.19 -8.20
C ALA A 24 -5.95 -1.65 -9.56
N THR A 25 -5.36 -2.52 -10.37
CA THR A 25 -4.98 -2.24 -11.75
C THR A 25 -4.54 -3.54 -12.44
N ASP A 26 -4.32 -3.48 -13.75
CA ASP A 26 -3.60 -4.49 -14.49
C ASP A 26 -2.09 -4.18 -14.54
N ARG A 27 -1.32 -5.06 -15.22
CA ARG A 27 0.14 -4.91 -15.38
C ARG A 27 0.54 -3.60 -16.06
N ASP A 28 -0.25 -3.15 -17.03
CA ASP A 28 0.10 -1.99 -17.84
C ASP A 28 -0.20 -0.70 -17.05
N GLY A 29 -1.28 -0.67 -16.28
CA GLY A 29 -1.54 0.40 -15.31
C GLY A 29 -0.46 0.50 -14.23
N LEU A 30 0.05 -0.64 -13.74
CA LEU A 30 1.15 -0.63 -12.77
C LEU A 30 2.46 -0.11 -13.38
N ARG A 31 2.74 -0.46 -14.64
CA ARG A 31 3.89 0.10 -15.39
C ARG A 31 3.77 1.61 -15.60
N HIS A 32 2.56 2.10 -15.88
CA HIS A 32 2.32 3.54 -15.98
C HIS A 32 2.50 4.25 -14.64
N ALA A 33 2.00 3.65 -13.55
CA ALA A 33 2.16 4.18 -12.21
C ALA A 33 3.64 4.29 -11.79
N ARG A 34 4.54 3.44 -12.33
CA ARG A 34 5.98 3.49 -12.07
C ARG A 34 6.67 4.78 -12.54
N ARG A 35 6.01 5.62 -13.29
CA ARG A 35 6.55 6.95 -13.63
C ARG A 35 6.61 7.89 -12.43
N SER A 36 5.83 7.63 -11.38
CA SER A 36 5.92 8.37 -10.12
C SER A 36 7.26 8.15 -9.44
N THR A 37 7.68 9.12 -8.63
CA THR A 37 8.92 9.02 -7.85
C THR A 37 8.82 7.92 -6.80
N VAL A 38 7.66 7.82 -6.12
CA VAL A 38 7.36 6.79 -5.14
C VAL A 38 6.15 5.99 -5.60
N LEU A 39 6.33 4.68 -5.73
CA LEU A 39 5.26 3.73 -6.06
C LEU A 39 5.13 2.69 -4.97
N SER A 40 3.98 2.65 -4.34
CA SER A 40 3.58 1.58 -3.43
C SER A 40 2.40 0.80 -3.99
N ALA A 41 2.30 -0.48 -3.66
CA ALA A 41 1.22 -1.34 -4.11
C ALA A 41 0.76 -2.28 -3.00
N THR A 42 -0.41 -2.91 -3.19
CA THR A 42 -0.91 -3.96 -2.30
C THR A 42 -0.82 -5.33 -2.96
N PRO A 43 -0.55 -6.41 -2.20
CA PRO A 43 -0.66 -7.78 -2.70
C PRO A 43 -2.04 -8.14 -3.26
N ARG A 44 -3.11 -7.41 -2.90
CA ARG A 44 -4.47 -7.57 -3.45
C ARG A 44 -4.55 -7.42 -4.97
N LEU A 45 -3.57 -6.79 -5.60
CA LEU A 45 -3.43 -6.78 -7.07
C LEU A 45 -3.32 -8.18 -7.66
N GLY A 46 -2.91 -9.15 -6.85
CA GLY A 46 -2.60 -10.50 -7.26
C GLY A 46 -1.14 -10.66 -7.71
N LEU A 47 -0.55 -11.76 -7.29
CA LEU A 47 0.87 -12.05 -7.53
C LEU A 47 1.21 -12.01 -9.02
N HIS A 48 0.33 -12.54 -9.88
CA HIS A 48 0.53 -12.57 -11.32
C HIS A 48 0.65 -11.16 -11.95
N VAL A 49 -0.14 -10.18 -11.47
CA VAL A 49 -0.06 -8.79 -11.96
C VAL A 49 1.27 -8.17 -11.57
N LEU A 50 1.69 -8.35 -10.32
CA LEU A 50 2.96 -7.86 -9.80
C LEU A 50 4.15 -8.46 -10.57
N GLN A 51 4.14 -9.77 -10.81
CA GLN A 51 5.18 -10.47 -11.57
C GLN A 51 5.22 -10.05 -13.04
N GLN A 52 4.06 -9.93 -13.70
CA GLN A 52 4.00 -9.52 -15.10
C GLN A 52 4.36 -8.05 -15.32
N ALA A 53 4.02 -7.18 -14.37
CA ALA A 53 4.43 -5.78 -14.43
C ALA A 53 5.94 -5.64 -14.31
N ALA A 54 6.56 -6.40 -13.41
CA ALA A 54 8.00 -6.44 -13.16
C ALA A 54 8.60 -5.05 -12.95
N VAL A 55 7.93 -4.21 -12.17
CA VAL A 55 8.37 -2.85 -11.84
C VAL A 55 8.89 -2.77 -10.41
N PRO A 56 9.92 -1.94 -10.15
CA PRO A 56 10.37 -1.70 -8.77
C PRO A 56 9.28 -0.98 -7.98
N LEU A 57 9.11 -1.39 -6.72
CA LEU A 57 8.21 -0.78 -5.75
C LEU A 57 9.02 -0.27 -4.57
N GLU A 58 8.73 0.93 -4.09
CA GLU A 58 9.29 1.43 -2.83
C GLU A 58 8.70 0.67 -1.65
N ALA A 59 7.40 0.31 -1.71
CA ALA A 59 6.79 -0.54 -0.70
C ALA A 59 5.71 -1.46 -1.29
N LEU A 60 5.66 -2.70 -0.80
CA LEU A 60 4.54 -3.62 -0.98
C LEU A 60 3.85 -3.76 0.39
N ILE A 61 2.60 -3.26 0.48
CA ILE A 61 1.91 -3.08 1.76
C ILE A 61 0.64 -3.91 1.77
N GLY A 62 0.53 -4.83 2.71
CA GLY A 62 -0.62 -5.72 2.84
C GLY A 62 -0.89 -6.15 4.27
N SER A 63 -1.89 -7.02 4.42
CA SER A 63 -2.22 -7.64 5.70
C SER A 63 -1.37 -8.88 5.94
N GLY A 64 -0.74 -8.97 7.12
CA GLY A 64 -0.08 -10.18 7.59
C GLY A 64 -1.07 -11.24 8.08
N LEU A 65 -2.32 -10.85 8.31
CA LEU A 65 -3.38 -11.73 8.81
C LEU A 65 -4.27 -12.31 7.70
N ASP A 66 -4.22 -11.75 6.50
CA ASP A 66 -4.98 -12.24 5.35
C ASP A 66 -4.11 -13.19 4.50
N PRO A 67 -4.45 -14.49 4.43
CA PRO A 67 -3.70 -15.44 3.61
C PRO A 67 -3.65 -15.06 2.11
N SER A 68 -4.65 -14.35 1.61
CA SER A 68 -4.71 -13.92 0.19
C SER A 68 -3.71 -12.81 -0.13
N GLU A 69 -3.20 -12.11 0.87
CA GLU A 69 -2.19 -11.06 0.74
C GLU A 69 -0.77 -11.54 1.04
N GLN A 70 -0.61 -12.83 1.33
CA GLN A 70 0.72 -13.41 1.55
C GLN A 70 1.46 -13.54 0.23
N VAL A 71 2.65 -12.95 0.17
CA VAL A 71 3.53 -12.99 -0.99
C VAL A 71 4.79 -13.76 -0.58
N PRO A 72 5.08 -14.92 -1.19
CA PRO A 72 6.30 -15.67 -0.89
C PRO A 72 7.56 -14.82 -1.07
N GLU A 73 8.62 -15.17 -0.34
CA GLU A 73 9.94 -14.58 -0.57
C GLU A 73 10.42 -14.91 -1.98
N ASP A 74 11.19 -14.01 -2.56
CA ASP A 74 11.84 -14.18 -3.88
C ASP A 74 10.91 -14.42 -5.07
N CYS A 75 9.60 -14.23 -4.90
CA CYS A 75 8.65 -14.42 -6.01
C CYS A 75 8.46 -13.18 -6.90
N LEU A 76 8.99 -12.02 -6.50
CA LEU A 76 8.95 -10.78 -7.27
C LEU A 76 10.34 -10.36 -7.73
N ASN A 77 10.45 -10.04 -9.01
CA ASN A 77 11.67 -9.51 -9.60
C ASN A 77 11.34 -8.30 -10.51
N PRO A 78 11.78 -7.07 -10.16
CA PRO A 78 12.58 -6.75 -8.97
C PRO A 78 11.81 -6.93 -7.65
N ALA A 79 12.53 -7.25 -6.58
CA ALA A 79 11.96 -7.27 -5.24
C ALA A 79 11.58 -5.84 -4.80
N PRO A 80 10.47 -5.65 -4.05
CA PRO A 80 10.16 -4.35 -3.47
C PRO A 80 11.24 -3.94 -2.46
N ALA A 81 11.48 -2.62 -2.35
CA ALA A 81 12.48 -2.11 -1.42
C ALA A 81 12.14 -2.45 0.05
N VAL A 82 10.84 -2.47 0.38
CA VAL A 82 10.33 -2.97 1.66
C VAL A 82 8.99 -3.66 1.46
N ARG A 83 8.78 -4.74 2.21
CA ARG A 83 7.48 -5.40 2.37
C ARG A 83 6.95 -5.07 3.75
N ILE A 84 5.69 -4.67 3.83
CA ILE A 84 5.04 -4.28 5.09
C ILE A 84 3.80 -5.16 5.25
N ALA A 85 3.77 -5.93 6.32
CA ALA A 85 2.65 -6.78 6.69
C ALA A 85 2.03 -6.26 7.99
N THR A 86 0.81 -5.73 7.94
CA THR A 86 0.10 -5.23 9.11
C THR A 86 -0.60 -6.37 9.85
N GLU A 87 -0.60 -6.31 11.18
CA GLU A 87 -1.18 -7.33 12.06
C GLU A 87 -2.19 -6.73 13.06
N GLY A 88 -2.89 -5.68 12.65
CA GLY A 88 -3.89 -5.01 13.48
C GLY A 88 -3.28 -4.37 14.72
N ASP A 89 -3.80 -4.70 15.89
CA ASP A 89 -3.35 -4.19 17.20
C ASP A 89 -1.98 -4.75 17.62
N ALA A 90 -1.49 -5.81 16.98
CA ALA A 90 -0.13 -6.31 17.16
C ALA A 90 0.94 -5.54 16.37
N GLY A 91 0.54 -4.48 15.62
CA GLY A 91 1.47 -3.72 14.78
C GLY A 91 1.73 -4.40 13.45
N GLY A 92 2.94 -4.90 13.22
CA GLY A 92 3.28 -5.60 11.99
C GLY A 92 4.77 -5.85 11.78
N VAL A 93 5.13 -6.21 10.55
CA VAL A 93 6.48 -6.60 10.17
C VAL A 93 6.94 -5.82 8.94
N LEU A 94 8.18 -5.38 8.97
CA LEU A 94 8.94 -4.81 7.84
C LEU A 94 9.99 -5.83 7.37
N ILE A 95 10.08 -6.06 6.09
CA ILE A 95 11.10 -6.92 5.49
C ILE A 95 11.78 -6.15 4.33
N PRO A 96 13.05 -5.72 4.50
CA PRO A 96 13.85 -5.74 5.74
C PRO A 96 13.36 -4.70 6.76
N GLY A 97 13.68 -4.88 8.04
CA GLY A 97 13.44 -3.85 9.05
C GLY A 97 12.92 -4.34 10.42
N GLY A 98 12.36 -5.55 10.48
CA GLY A 98 11.87 -6.15 11.74
C GLY A 98 10.44 -5.73 12.10
N ARG A 99 10.07 -5.86 13.36
CA ARG A 99 8.71 -5.54 13.82
C ARG A 99 8.52 -4.06 14.12
N PHE A 100 7.29 -3.59 13.98
CA PHE A 100 6.83 -2.30 14.50
C PHE A 100 5.57 -2.51 15.35
N GLU A 101 5.37 -1.63 16.32
CA GLU A 101 4.23 -1.69 17.21
C GLU A 101 3.05 -0.89 16.66
N ALA A 102 1.84 -1.29 17.03
CA ALA A 102 0.65 -0.48 16.79
C ALA A 102 0.69 0.79 17.65
N VAL A 103 0.04 1.84 17.17
CA VAL A 103 -0.16 3.06 17.97
C VAL A 103 -1.51 3.00 18.70
N PRO A 104 -1.65 3.62 19.85
CA PRO A 104 -2.93 3.73 20.54
C PRO A 104 -4.00 4.39 19.67
N LEU A 105 -5.23 3.89 19.75
CA LEU A 105 -6.36 4.54 19.09
C LEU A 105 -6.63 5.90 19.73
N PRO A 106 -6.91 6.94 18.92
CA PRO A 106 -7.23 8.28 19.44
C PRO A 106 -8.62 8.37 20.11
N GLY A 107 -9.41 7.29 20.02
CA GLY A 107 -10.74 7.21 20.59
C GLY A 107 -11.29 5.78 20.59
N PRO A 108 -12.57 5.57 20.92
CA PRO A 108 -13.19 4.25 20.82
C PRO A 108 -13.16 3.72 19.39
N MET A 109 -12.91 2.41 19.25
CA MET A 109 -12.99 1.74 17.94
C MET A 109 -14.43 1.74 17.44
N VAL A 110 -14.62 2.17 16.20
CA VAL A 110 -15.92 2.19 15.51
C VAL A 110 -15.98 1.06 14.49
N GLU A 111 -15.02 1.04 13.56
CA GLU A 111 -14.91 -0.03 12.55
C GLU A 111 -13.47 -0.15 12.02
N SER A 112 -13.17 -1.27 11.34
CA SER A 112 -11.84 -1.51 10.75
C SER A 112 -11.78 -1.28 9.23
N TYR A 113 -12.90 -0.96 8.59
CA TYR A 113 -12.94 -0.76 7.15
C TYR A 113 -12.08 0.43 6.73
N GLY A 114 -11.19 0.20 5.76
CA GLY A 114 -10.28 1.23 5.24
C GLY A 114 -9.05 1.52 6.08
N CYS A 115 -8.88 0.91 7.26
CA CYS A 115 -7.71 1.13 8.11
C CYS A 115 -6.39 0.75 7.41
N GLY A 116 -6.39 -0.37 6.69
CA GLY A 116 -5.24 -0.82 5.91
C GLY A 116 -4.89 0.14 4.77
N ASP A 117 -5.90 0.64 4.05
CA ASP A 117 -5.69 1.61 2.97
C ASP A 117 -5.22 2.96 3.53
N SER A 118 -5.77 3.41 4.65
CA SER A 118 -5.32 4.62 5.36
C SER A 118 -3.88 4.48 5.86
N PHE A 119 -3.52 3.31 6.40
CA PHE A 119 -2.14 2.99 6.77
C PHE A 119 -1.22 3.09 5.56
N ALA A 120 -1.55 2.42 4.47
CA ALA A 120 -0.74 2.39 3.26
C ALA A 120 -0.59 3.78 2.62
N ALA A 121 -1.66 4.58 2.60
CA ALA A 121 -1.61 5.96 2.14
C ALA A 121 -0.65 6.81 3.00
N GLY A 122 -0.72 6.66 4.31
CA GLY A 122 0.19 7.35 5.24
C GLY A 122 1.66 6.96 5.04
N VAL A 123 1.94 5.66 4.88
CA VAL A 123 3.30 5.18 4.56
C VAL A 123 3.79 5.79 3.25
N THR A 124 2.98 5.70 2.21
CA THR A 124 3.34 6.18 0.86
C THR A 124 3.61 7.69 0.86
N ALA A 125 2.79 8.46 1.58
CA ALA A 125 2.99 9.90 1.76
C ALA A 125 4.30 10.21 2.53
N GLY A 126 4.59 9.47 3.60
CA GLY A 126 5.85 9.64 4.35
C GLY A 126 7.08 9.36 3.49
N LEU A 127 7.03 8.29 2.68
CA LEU A 127 8.12 7.97 1.74
C LEU A 127 8.30 9.08 0.70
N SER A 128 7.23 9.66 0.17
CA SER A 128 7.32 10.77 -0.78
C SER A 128 7.90 12.05 -0.18
N ALA A 129 7.73 12.24 1.12
CA ALA A 129 8.34 13.33 1.87
C ALA A 129 9.83 13.09 2.20
N GLY A 130 10.41 11.98 1.73
CA GLY A 130 11.80 11.61 1.99
C GLY A 130 12.08 11.09 3.40
N TRP A 131 11.04 10.67 4.12
CA TRP A 131 11.19 10.12 5.47
C TRP A 131 11.76 8.70 5.43
N SER A 132 12.43 8.31 6.52
CA SER A 132 12.83 6.93 6.70
C SER A 132 11.61 6.00 6.75
N ILE A 133 11.81 4.72 6.42
CA ILE A 133 10.72 3.74 6.44
C ILE A 133 10.03 3.68 7.82
N HIS A 134 10.77 3.78 8.91
CA HIS A 134 10.20 3.76 10.25
C HIS A 134 9.34 5.00 10.55
N GLN A 135 9.75 6.17 10.08
CA GLN A 135 8.96 7.40 10.21
C GLN A 135 7.69 7.33 9.35
N ALA A 136 7.81 6.83 8.13
CA ALA A 136 6.67 6.63 7.22
C ALA A 136 5.66 5.63 7.78
N VAL A 137 6.13 4.50 8.33
CA VAL A 137 5.28 3.50 9.03
C VAL A 137 4.60 4.13 10.26
N GLY A 138 5.30 4.96 11.02
CA GLY A 138 4.71 5.69 12.14
C GLY A 138 3.58 6.63 11.70
N LEU A 139 3.68 7.28 10.53
CA LEU A 139 2.57 8.04 9.96
C LEU A 139 1.43 7.13 9.55
N GLY A 140 1.73 6.03 8.84
CA GLY A 140 0.73 5.04 8.44
C GLY A 140 -0.04 4.48 9.63
N ALA A 141 0.65 4.11 10.71
CA ALA A 141 0.03 3.60 11.92
C ALA A 141 -0.95 4.62 12.53
N ARG A 142 -0.59 5.90 12.57
CA ARG A 142 -1.50 6.97 13.03
C ARG A 142 -2.71 7.16 12.11
N CYS A 143 -2.52 7.07 10.79
CA CYS A 143 -3.62 7.17 9.82
C CYS A 143 -4.59 5.99 9.97
N GLY A 144 -4.09 4.76 10.08
CA GLY A 144 -4.91 3.57 10.30
C GLY A 144 -5.65 3.62 11.64
N ALA A 145 -4.99 4.04 12.73
CA ALA A 145 -5.61 4.19 14.03
C ALA A 145 -6.71 5.27 14.04
N ALA A 146 -6.48 6.40 13.36
CA ALA A 146 -7.49 7.44 13.23
C ALA A 146 -8.71 6.97 12.41
N CYS A 147 -8.48 6.19 11.34
CA CYS A 147 -9.54 5.58 10.55
C CYS A 147 -10.42 4.64 11.40
N ALA A 148 -9.82 3.84 12.28
CA ALA A 148 -10.54 2.89 13.14
C ALA A 148 -11.54 3.54 14.12
N THR A 149 -11.41 4.84 14.38
CA THR A 149 -12.29 5.59 15.29
C THR A 149 -13.41 6.37 14.59
N ARG A 150 -13.62 6.14 13.30
CA ARG A 150 -14.60 6.83 12.45
C ARG A 150 -15.38 5.86 11.59
N PHE A 151 -16.50 6.32 11.01
CA PHE A 151 -17.20 5.56 9.97
C PHE A 151 -16.56 5.82 8.61
N GLY A 152 -15.94 4.77 8.06
CA GLY A 152 -15.24 4.84 6.78
C GLY A 152 -13.98 5.71 6.80
N PRO A 153 -13.21 5.67 5.71
CA PRO A 153 -11.91 6.37 5.62
C PRO A 153 -12.03 7.89 5.52
N TYR A 154 -13.24 8.42 5.32
CA TYR A 154 -13.51 9.84 5.05
C TYR A 154 -14.43 10.49 6.10
N GLY A 155 -14.84 9.76 7.14
CA GLY A 155 -15.76 10.22 8.20
C GLY A 155 -15.17 11.20 9.20
#